data_35eb8ec256ab61a860f41711b5b1b087
#
_entry.id   35eb8ec256ab61a860f41711b5b1b087
#
_cell.length_a   1.000
_cell.length_b   1.000
_cell.length_c   1.000
_cell.angle_alpha   90.00
_cell.angle_beta   90.00
_cell.angle_gamma   90.00
#
_symmetry.space_group_name_H-M   'P 1'
#
loop_
_entity.id
_entity.type
_entity.pdbx_description
1 polymer ?
#
loop_
_entity_poly.entity_id
_entity_poly.type
_entity_poly.pdbx_seq_one_letter_code
_entity_poly.pdbx_strand_id
1 'polypeptide(L)'
;MSELISHRPSVEKDLKKAVGGIITDWSIGAGFRVQTDKVAAGRTTDHTFDYVAIDTSNVIAVNILAPGSGGLARAQRYGFQSLDLETTREGRWKKLAILSRPDDWSYDARALVKKFAQSVVDFHNPQSDRDTVQLSLEELRRAA
;
A
#
# COMPACT_ATOMS: atom_id res chain seq x y z
N MET A 1 -26.84 -16.29 -3.37
CA MET A 1 -26.73 -15.04 -2.59
C MET A 1 -25.56 -15.04 -1.62
N SER A 2 -25.38 -16.12 -0.88
CA SER A 2 -24.21 -16.26 -0.02
C SER A 2 -22.88 -16.22 -0.79
N GLU A 3 -22.89 -16.57 -2.07
CA GLU A 3 -21.73 -16.54 -2.93
C GLU A 3 -21.16 -15.13 -3.11
N LEU A 4 -22.05 -14.12 -3.21
CA LEU A 4 -21.60 -12.72 -3.34
C LEU A 4 -20.86 -12.24 -2.11
N ILE A 5 -21.27 -12.69 -0.93
CA ILE A 5 -20.61 -12.33 0.33
C ILE A 5 -19.26 -13.04 0.43
N SER A 6 -19.19 -14.29 -0.03
CA SER A 6 -17.95 -15.07 -0.01
C SER A 6 -16.92 -14.57 -1.02
N HIS A 7 -17.37 -14.01 -2.14
CA HIS A 7 -16.47 -13.52 -3.19
C HIS A 7 -15.62 -12.33 -2.77
N ARG A 8 -16.18 -11.39 -2.01
CA ARG A 8 -15.46 -10.19 -1.62
C ARG A 8 -14.19 -10.45 -0.82
N PRO A 9 -14.24 -11.25 0.27
CA PRO A 9 -13.01 -11.59 1.01
C PRO A 9 -12.00 -12.34 0.15
N SER A 10 -12.47 -13.23 -0.74
CA SER A 10 -11.59 -13.99 -1.64
C SER A 10 -10.91 -13.09 -2.65
N VAL A 11 -11.64 -12.14 -3.25
CA VAL A 11 -11.09 -11.19 -4.22
C VAL A 11 -10.03 -10.31 -3.58
N GLU A 12 -10.29 -9.81 -2.38
CA GLU A 12 -9.32 -8.99 -1.64
C GLU A 12 -8.09 -9.80 -1.24
N LYS A 13 -8.26 -11.04 -0.82
CA LYS A 13 -7.16 -11.95 -0.53
C LYS A 13 -6.32 -12.22 -1.76
N ASP A 14 -6.96 -12.48 -2.89
CA ASP A 14 -6.27 -12.75 -4.14
C ASP A 14 -5.49 -11.52 -4.61
N LEU A 15 -6.07 -10.34 -4.46
CA LEU A 15 -5.41 -9.09 -4.78
C LEU A 15 -4.17 -8.88 -3.92
N LYS A 16 -4.29 -9.06 -2.62
CA LYS A 16 -3.16 -8.94 -1.70
C LYS A 16 -2.04 -9.92 -2.06
N LYS A 17 -2.40 -11.15 -2.36
CA LYS A 17 -1.44 -12.18 -2.76
C LYS A 17 -0.75 -11.82 -4.08
N ALA A 18 -1.51 -11.32 -5.05
CA ALA A 18 -0.96 -10.91 -6.35
C ALA A 18 0.03 -9.75 -6.18
N VAL A 19 -0.33 -8.73 -5.40
CA VAL A 19 0.56 -7.61 -5.11
C VAL A 19 1.80 -8.08 -4.37
N GLY A 20 1.64 -8.99 -3.42
CA GLY A 20 2.76 -9.57 -2.69
C GLY A 20 3.74 -10.29 -3.61
N GLY A 21 3.25 -11.03 -4.60
CA GLY A 21 4.09 -11.68 -5.60
C GLY A 21 4.87 -10.68 -6.44
N ILE A 22 4.23 -9.59 -6.84
CA ILE A 22 4.88 -8.51 -7.61
C ILE A 22 6.01 -7.88 -6.81
N ILE A 23 5.75 -7.56 -5.55
CA ILE A 23 6.75 -6.94 -4.66
C ILE A 23 7.91 -7.90 -4.41
N THR A 24 7.61 -9.16 -4.14
CA THR A 24 8.63 -10.18 -3.88
C THR A 24 9.54 -10.38 -5.09
N ASP A 25 8.96 -10.47 -6.28
CA ASP A 25 9.76 -10.61 -7.51
C ASP A 25 10.69 -9.42 -7.72
N TRP A 26 10.19 -8.21 -7.49
CA TRP A 26 11.01 -7.01 -7.57
C TRP A 26 12.13 -7.03 -6.51
N SER A 27 11.82 -7.46 -5.29
CA SER A 27 12.74 -7.40 -4.15
C SER A 27 13.97 -8.27 -4.35
N ILE A 28 13.85 -9.38 -5.06
CA ILE A 28 14.96 -10.30 -5.33
C ILE A 28 16.06 -9.58 -6.11
N GLY A 29 15.69 -8.87 -7.18
CA GLY A 29 16.66 -8.13 -7.99
C GLY A 29 17.17 -6.86 -7.32
N ALA A 30 16.36 -6.27 -6.44
CA ALA A 30 16.69 -5.00 -5.79
C ALA A 30 17.44 -5.15 -4.45
N GLY A 31 17.52 -6.38 -3.93
CA GLY A 31 18.21 -6.64 -2.67
C GLY A 31 17.40 -6.23 -1.44
N PHE A 32 16.08 -6.26 -1.52
CA PHE A 32 15.21 -5.95 -0.39
C PHE A 32 14.67 -7.23 0.26
N ARG A 33 14.39 -7.12 1.56
CA ARG A 33 13.60 -8.13 2.28
C ARG A 33 12.17 -7.65 2.36
N VAL A 34 11.22 -8.55 2.16
CA VAL A 34 9.80 -8.24 2.22
C VAL A 34 9.18 -8.91 3.44
N GLN A 35 8.46 -8.13 4.23
CA GLN A 35 7.69 -8.61 5.37
C GLN A 35 6.21 -8.39 5.09
N THR A 36 5.40 -9.38 5.41
CA THR A 36 3.95 -9.34 5.24
C THR A 36 3.29 -9.01 6.57
N ASP A 37 2.23 -8.21 6.53
CA ASP A 37 1.45 -7.85 7.73
C ASP A 37 2.33 -7.31 8.85
N LYS A 38 3.23 -6.42 8.49
CA LYS A 38 4.17 -5.82 9.44
C LYS A 38 3.45 -4.80 10.32
N VAL A 39 3.56 -5.00 11.62
CA VAL A 39 3.05 -4.05 12.62
C VAL A 39 4.16 -3.09 12.99
N ALA A 40 3.85 -1.79 12.96
CA ALA A 40 4.75 -0.74 13.38
C ALA A 40 4.09 0.11 14.45
N ALA A 41 4.84 0.40 15.50
CA ALA A 41 4.34 1.26 16.57
C ALA A 41 4.26 2.70 16.10
N GLY A 42 3.06 3.28 16.15
CA GLY A 42 2.86 4.69 15.95
C GLY A 42 2.97 5.45 17.28
N ARG A 43 2.79 6.74 17.20
CA ARG A 43 2.80 7.59 18.39
C ARG A 43 1.66 7.26 19.35
N THR A 44 0.47 6.98 18.83
CA THR A 44 -0.73 6.73 19.62
C THR A 44 -1.23 5.31 19.55
N THR A 45 -0.96 4.59 18.48
CA THR A 45 -1.43 3.22 18.28
C THR A 45 -0.54 2.48 17.31
N ASP A 46 -0.67 1.15 17.29
CA ASP A 46 0.01 0.33 16.30
C ASP A 46 -0.70 0.38 14.96
N HIS A 47 0.09 0.29 13.88
CA HIS A 47 -0.42 0.27 12.51
C HIS A 47 0.10 -0.96 11.78
N THR A 48 -0.73 -1.54 10.94
CA THR A 48 -0.37 -2.71 10.14
C THR A 48 -0.22 -2.32 8.67
N PHE A 49 0.89 -2.73 8.08
CA PHE A 49 1.14 -2.57 6.65
C PHE A 49 1.00 -3.92 5.97
N ASP A 50 0.40 -3.93 4.79
CA ASP A 50 0.25 -5.16 4.02
C ASP A 50 1.61 -5.75 3.68
N TYR A 51 2.54 -4.90 3.24
CA TYR A 51 3.92 -5.30 2.95
C TYR A 51 4.88 -4.20 3.34
N VAL A 52 6.05 -4.59 3.80
CA VAL A 52 7.16 -3.66 4.04
C VAL A 52 8.41 -4.24 3.38
N ALA A 53 9.01 -3.47 2.49
CA ALA A 53 10.28 -3.83 1.84
C ALA A 53 11.41 -3.05 2.49
N ILE A 54 12.43 -3.75 2.96
CA ILE A 54 13.50 -3.17 3.77
C ILE A 54 14.86 -3.53 3.17
N ASP A 55 15.71 -2.53 3.05
CA ASP A 55 17.15 -2.73 2.85
C ASP A 55 17.94 -1.92 3.87
N THR A 56 19.24 -1.76 3.66
CA THR A 56 20.09 -1.03 4.63
C THR A 56 19.77 0.46 4.73
N SER A 57 19.12 1.03 3.71
CA SER A 57 18.90 2.48 3.60
C SER A 57 17.43 2.86 3.46
N ASN A 58 16.56 1.91 3.15
CA ASN A 58 15.18 2.20 2.79
C ASN A 58 14.18 1.32 3.52
N VAL A 59 13.07 1.93 3.91
CA VAL A 59 11.89 1.23 4.38
C VAL A 59 10.71 1.70 3.52
N ILE A 60 10.15 0.80 2.73
CA ILE A 60 9.02 1.10 1.85
C ILE A 60 7.80 0.36 2.39
N ALA A 61 6.82 1.11 2.86
CA ALA A 61 5.58 0.55 3.38
C ALA A 61 4.51 0.58 2.30
N VAL A 62 3.90 -0.57 2.05
CA VAL A 62 2.89 -0.74 1.02
C VAL A 62 1.55 -1.07 1.67
N ASN A 63 0.54 -0.28 1.36
CA ASN A 63 -0.84 -0.54 1.76
C ASN A 63 -1.72 -0.69 0.53
N ILE A 64 -2.57 -1.72 0.56
CA ILE A 64 -3.61 -1.91 -0.44
C ILE A 64 -4.89 -1.36 0.17
N LEU A 65 -5.44 -0.33 -0.48
CA LEU A 65 -6.58 0.39 0.05
C LEU A 65 -7.82 0.07 -0.78
N ALA A 66 -8.83 -0.52 -0.13
CA ALA A 66 -10.13 -0.73 -0.73
C ALA A 66 -11.01 0.49 -0.50
N PRO A 67 -11.77 0.96 -1.51
CA PRO A 67 -12.48 2.22 -1.39
C PRO A 67 -13.68 2.20 -0.44
N GLY A 68 -14.33 1.04 -0.28
CA GLY A 68 -15.61 1.02 0.41
C GLY A 68 -16.59 1.94 -0.31
N SER A 69 -17.19 2.90 0.40
CA SER A 69 -18.11 3.87 -0.17
C SER A 69 -17.37 5.14 -0.57
N GLY A 70 -16.83 5.18 -1.79
CA GLY A 70 -16.17 6.34 -2.36
C GLY A 70 -14.73 6.60 -1.90
N GLY A 71 -14.25 5.86 -0.91
CA GLY A 71 -12.86 5.90 -0.48
C GLY A 71 -12.50 6.93 0.59
N LEU A 72 -13.39 7.88 0.91
CA LEU A 72 -13.02 8.99 1.79
C LEU A 72 -12.65 8.52 3.20
N ALA A 73 -13.44 7.65 3.81
CA ALA A 73 -13.16 7.13 5.14
C ALA A 73 -11.83 6.37 5.16
N ARG A 74 -11.55 5.61 4.10
CA ARG A 74 -10.31 4.87 3.98
C ARG A 74 -9.11 5.81 3.82
N ALA A 75 -9.26 6.86 3.02
CA ALA A 75 -8.23 7.87 2.83
C ALA A 75 -7.92 8.60 4.14
N GLN A 76 -8.94 8.91 4.93
CA GLN A 76 -8.76 9.55 6.24
C GLN A 76 -7.99 8.66 7.21
N ARG A 77 -8.31 7.37 7.25
CA ARG A 77 -7.58 6.41 8.10
C ARG A 77 -6.13 6.26 7.64
N TYR A 78 -5.88 6.25 6.34
CA TYR A 78 -4.53 6.22 5.81
C TYR A 78 -3.75 7.47 6.20
N GLY A 79 -4.39 8.63 6.13
CA GLY A 79 -3.79 9.89 6.56
C GLY A 79 -3.44 9.89 8.05
N PHE A 80 -4.34 9.43 8.91
CA PHE A 80 -4.06 9.30 10.34
C PHE A 80 -2.86 8.38 10.58
N GLN A 81 -2.84 7.20 9.94
CA GLN A 81 -1.72 6.28 10.06
C GLN A 81 -0.41 6.94 9.67
N SER A 82 -0.40 7.69 8.56
CA SER A 82 0.80 8.36 8.08
C SER A 82 1.30 9.40 9.05
N LEU A 83 0.42 10.22 9.60
CA LEU A 83 0.78 11.25 10.56
C LEU A 83 1.25 10.67 11.88
N ASP A 84 0.61 9.59 12.34
CA ASP A 84 0.97 8.94 13.59
C ASP A 84 2.36 8.31 13.51
N LEU A 85 2.74 7.79 12.33
CA LEU A 85 4.07 7.20 12.11
C LEU A 85 5.17 8.25 11.96
N GLU A 86 4.87 9.40 11.36
CA GLU A 86 5.88 10.45 11.14
C GLU A 86 6.47 11.00 12.43
N THR A 87 5.77 10.82 13.55
CA THR A 87 6.22 11.30 14.84
C THR A 87 7.04 10.29 15.62
N THR A 88 7.31 9.11 15.05
CA THR A 88 8.11 8.08 15.70
C THR A 88 9.57 8.13 15.27
N ARG A 89 10.45 7.42 15.97
CA ARG A 89 11.87 7.32 15.64
C ARG A 89 12.12 6.68 14.29
N GLU A 90 11.20 5.85 13.84
CA GLU A 90 11.28 5.12 12.57
C GLU A 90 10.73 5.94 11.41
N GLY A 91 10.56 7.24 11.59
CA GLY A 91 9.71 8.12 10.80
C GLY A 91 10.11 8.44 9.36
N ARG A 92 11.04 7.73 8.76
CA ARG A 92 11.40 7.94 7.35
C ARG A 92 10.86 6.83 6.47
N TRP A 93 9.60 6.50 6.67
CA TRP A 93 8.96 5.49 5.88
C TRP A 93 8.54 6.08 4.54
N LYS A 94 9.00 5.46 3.46
CA LYS A 94 8.49 5.74 2.13
C LYS A 94 7.21 4.95 1.95
N LYS A 95 6.19 5.56 1.38
CA LYS A 95 4.85 4.95 1.35
C LYS A 95 4.35 4.81 -0.07
N LEU A 96 3.93 3.60 -0.40
CA LEU A 96 3.24 3.26 -1.64
C LEU A 96 1.81 2.85 -1.30
N ALA A 97 0.84 3.58 -1.82
CA ALA A 97 -0.57 3.23 -1.71
C ALA A 97 -1.03 2.60 -3.02
N ILE A 98 -1.63 1.42 -2.91
CA ILE A 98 -2.21 0.72 -4.06
C ILE A 98 -3.72 0.76 -3.91
N LEU A 99 -4.40 1.43 -4.84
CA LEU A 99 -5.84 1.58 -4.81
C LEU A 99 -6.51 0.44 -5.56
N SER A 100 -7.22 -0.41 -4.83
CA SER A 100 -8.07 -1.43 -5.46
C SER A 100 -9.35 -0.77 -5.95
N ARG A 101 -9.97 -1.35 -6.97
CA ARG A 101 -11.18 -0.79 -7.60
C ARG A 101 -11.03 0.72 -7.84
N PRO A 102 -10.05 1.12 -8.67
CA PRO A 102 -9.68 2.55 -8.77
C PRO A 102 -10.83 3.44 -9.24
N ASP A 103 -11.78 2.92 -10.02
CA ASP A 103 -12.91 3.70 -10.51
C ASP A 103 -13.93 4.05 -9.42
N ASP A 104 -13.88 3.37 -8.28
CA ASP A 104 -14.80 3.61 -7.16
C ASP A 104 -14.30 4.67 -6.19
N TRP A 105 -13.12 5.23 -6.43
CA TRP A 105 -12.55 6.29 -5.60
C TRP A 105 -13.02 7.66 -6.06
N SER A 106 -13.54 8.47 -5.14
CA SER A 106 -13.88 9.86 -5.43
C SER A 106 -12.60 10.67 -5.66
N TYR A 107 -12.77 11.81 -6.33
CA TYR A 107 -11.65 12.73 -6.55
C TYR A 107 -11.02 13.19 -5.22
N ASP A 108 -11.87 13.58 -4.25
CA ASP A 108 -11.38 14.08 -2.96
C ASP A 108 -10.66 12.99 -2.16
N ALA A 109 -11.17 11.76 -2.17
CA ALA A 109 -10.54 10.63 -1.49
C ALA A 109 -9.17 10.33 -2.11
N ARG A 110 -9.09 10.33 -3.43
CA ARG A 110 -7.85 10.09 -4.16
C ARG A 110 -6.82 11.18 -3.88
N ALA A 111 -7.25 12.44 -3.87
CA ALA A 111 -6.38 13.57 -3.56
C ALA A 111 -5.82 13.46 -2.13
N LEU A 112 -6.64 13.01 -1.19
CA LEU A 112 -6.20 12.84 0.20
C LEU A 112 -5.14 11.74 0.32
N VAL A 113 -5.31 10.62 -0.36
CA VAL A 113 -4.30 9.55 -0.37
C VAL A 113 -2.98 10.08 -0.94
N LYS A 114 -3.04 10.82 -2.04
CA LYS A 114 -1.85 11.40 -2.69
C LYS A 114 -1.11 12.38 -1.80
N LYS A 115 -1.79 12.97 -0.85
CA LYS A 115 -1.16 13.88 0.12
C LYS A 115 -0.23 13.14 1.08
N PHE A 116 -0.53 11.87 1.40
CA PHE A 116 0.20 11.12 2.41
C PHE A 116 1.10 10.01 1.85
N ALA A 117 0.90 9.60 0.61
CA ALA A 117 1.74 8.60 -0.04
C ALA A 117 2.69 9.27 -1.03
N GLN A 118 3.94 8.84 -1.05
CA GLN A 118 4.91 9.31 -2.04
C GLN A 118 4.58 8.77 -3.43
N SER A 119 3.95 7.60 -3.52
CA SER A 119 3.50 7.04 -4.77
C SER A 119 2.13 6.38 -4.61
N VAL A 120 1.28 6.52 -5.61
CA VAL A 120 -0.05 5.93 -5.64
C VAL A 120 -0.23 5.20 -6.95
N VAL A 121 -0.66 3.94 -6.88
CA VAL A 121 -0.91 3.12 -8.07
C VAL A 121 -2.36 2.68 -8.11
N ASP A 122 -3.02 2.93 -9.23
CA ASP A 122 -4.34 2.38 -9.52
C ASP A 122 -4.17 0.93 -9.98
N PHE A 123 -4.76 0.00 -9.25
CA PHE A 123 -4.56 -1.41 -9.52
C PHE A 123 -5.82 -2.04 -10.09
N HIS A 124 -5.78 -2.36 -11.38
CA HIS A 124 -6.89 -3.01 -12.09
C HIS A 124 -6.71 -4.53 -12.12
N ASN A 125 -5.53 -4.98 -12.52
CA ASN A 125 -5.22 -6.41 -12.54
C ASN A 125 -3.70 -6.64 -12.52
N PRO A 126 -3.25 -7.84 -12.10
CA PRO A 126 -1.81 -8.13 -11.98
C PRO A 126 -1.02 -8.04 -13.27
N GLN A 127 -1.65 -8.38 -14.40
CA GLN A 127 -0.92 -8.42 -15.67
C GLN A 127 -0.64 -7.04 -16.23
N SER A 128 -1.63 -6.14 -16.16
CA SER A 128 -1.46 -4.79 -16.68
C SER A 128 -0.70 -3.86 -15.74
N ASP A 129 -0.75 -4.11 -14.44
CA ASP A 129 -0.22 -3.16 -13.46
C ASP A 129 1.05 -3.61 -12.76
N ARG A 130 1.54 -4.81 -13.07
CA ARG A 130 2.78 -5.33 -12.51
C ARG A 130 3.95 -4.36 -12.68
N ASP A 131 4.17 -3.91 -13.91
CA ASP A 131 5.30 -3.03 -14.21
C ASP A 131 5.15 -1.67 -13.52
N THR A 132 3.93 -1.17 -13.42
CA THR A 132 3.66 0.10 -12.74
C THR A 132 3.99 0.01 -11.26
N VAL A 133 3.63 -1.08 -10.60
CA VAL A 133 3.96 -1.28 -9.18
C VAL A 133 5.48 -1.37 -9.01
N GLN A 134 6.16 -2.14 -9.85
CA GLN A 134 7.61 -2.30 -9.75
C GLN A 134 8.34 -0.99 -10.04
N LEU A 135 7.87 -0.23 -11.01
CA LEU A 135 8.44 1.09 -11.32
C LEU A 135 8.29 2.05 -10.14
N SER A 136 7.13 2.04 -9.49
CA SER A 136 6.89 2.87 -8.30
C SER A 136 7.83 2.49 -7.16
N LEU A 137 8.06 1.21 -6.94
CA LEU A 137 9.03 0.75 -5.93
C LEU A 137 10.45 1.21 -6.27
N GLU A 138 10.85 1.14 -7.55
CA GLU A 138 12.15 1.64 -7.99
C GLU A 138 12.31 3.14 -7.77
N GLU A 139 11.29 3.90 -8.08
CA GLU A 139 11.31 5.35 -7.86
C GLU A 139 11.45 5.68 -6.38
N LEU A 140 10.73 4.97 -5.52
CA LEU A 140 10.83 5.16 -4.07
C LEU A 140 12.22 4.77 -3.55
N ARG A 141 12.78 3.68 -4.07
CA ARG A 141 14.13 3.26 -3.69
C ARG A 141 15.17 4.33 -4.00
N ARG A 142 15.03 5.01 -5.11
CA ARG A 142 15.97 6.04 -5.56
C ARG A 142 15.73 7.40 -4.92
N ALA A 143 14.57 7.64 -4.37
CA ALA A 143 14.26 8.93 -3.75
C ALA A 143 15.12 9.15 -2.51
N ALA A 144 15.60 10.35 -2.36
CA ALA A 144 16.46 10.71 -1.24
C ALA A 144 15.66 10.85 0.07
#